data_1becd6aeba6c30cdb1e3f5837ef480d8
#
_entry.id   1becd6aeba6c30cdb1e3f5837ef480d8
#
_cell.length_a   1.000
_cell.length_b   1.000
_cell.length_c   1.000
_cell.angle_alpha   90.00
_cell.angle_beta   90.00
_cell.angle_gamma   90.00
#
_symmetry.space_group_name_H-M   'P 1'
#
loop_
_entity.id
_entity.type
_entity.pdbx_description
1 polymer ?
#
loop_
_entity_poly.entity_id
_entity_poly.type
_entity_poly.pdbx_seq_one_letter_code
_entity_poly.pdbx_strand_id
1 'polypeptide(L)'
;GTAKTTTVQPSKGETVLVVEDDDRVRRLTCTRLKELGYGTKEAPNGPAALAILEKSPEIKLVFSDQVMPGGLSGLDLAEVIREKYPKIRVVLTSGYSPDLIGRERVDRLGLKILRKPYQQADLARVIREALEEGAAS
;
A
#
# COMPACT_ATOMS: atom_id res chain seq x y z
N GLY A 1 -23.58 -14.96 2.63
CA GLY A 1 -23.40 -14.45 2.92
C GLY A 1 -23.23 -13.89 3.50
N THR A 2 -23.26 -14.07 3.71
CA THR A 2 -23.14 -13.55 4.06
C THR A 2 -22.87 -12.67 4.24
N ALA A 3 -23.02 -12.47 4.41
CA ALA A 3 -22.80 -11.66 4.44
C ALA A 3 -22.27 -11.02 4.90
N LYS A 4 -21.96 -11.00 5.06
CA LYS A 4 -21.52 -10.34 5.38
C LYS A 4 -20.87 -9.61 4.99
N THR A 5 -20.73 -10.02 4.69
CA THR A 5 -20.15 -9.33 4.47
C THR A 5 -20.27 -8.22 4.39
N THR A 6 -20.48 -8.18 4.54
CA THR A 6 -20.86 -7.14 4.63
C THR A 6 -20.31 -5.79 4.87
N THR A 7 -19.55 -5.46 5.74
CA THR A 7 -18.99 -4.15 6.06
C THR A 7 -17.82 -3.74 5.22
N VAL A 8 -17.21 -4.68 4.54
CA VAL A 8 -16.04 -4.43 3.72
C VAL A 8 -16.44 -4.45 2.26
N GLN A 9 -16.18 -3.37 1.54
CA GLN A 9 -16.44 -3.30 0.11
C GLN A 9 -15.50 -4.25 -0.64
N PRO A 10 -16.02 -5.03 -1.57
CA PRO A 10 -15.16 -5.85 -2.41
C PRO A 10 -14.31 -4.97 -3.31
N SER A 11 -13.20 -5.52 -3.74
CA SER A 11 -12.37 -4.87 -4.75
C SER A 11 -13.13 -4.75 -6.07
N LYS A 12 -12.81 -3.72 -6.83
CA LYS A 12 -13.30 -3.55 -8.19
C LYS A 12 -12.25 -4.01 -9.20
N GLY A 13 -11.30 -4.83 -8.76
CA GLY A 13 -10.24 -5.35 -9.62
C GLY A 13 -9.02 -4.45 -9.74
N GLU A 14 -8.90 -3.44 -8.88
CA GLU A 14 -7.75 -2.55 -8.91
C GLU A 14 -6.46 -3.34 -8.63
N THR A 15 -5.37 -2.89 -9.22
CA THR A 15 -4.06 -3.51 -9.03
C THR A 15 -3.26 -2.78 -7.97
N VAL A 16 -2.71 -3.54 -7.04
CA VAL A 16 -1.90 -3.04 -5.92
C VAL A 16 -0.48 -3.54 -6.10
N LEU A 17 0.49 -2.63 -5.97
CA LEU A 17 1.91 -2.99 -5.96
C LEU A 17 2.33 -3.17 -4.51
N VAL A 18 2.81 -4.36 -4.17
CA VAL A 18 3.27 -4.69 -2.83
C VAL A 18 4.79 -4.57 -2.79
N VAL A 19 5.30 -3.71 -1.91
CA VAL A 19 6.74 -3.46 -1.77
C VAL A 19 7.17 -3.95 -0.39
N GLU A 20 7.97 -4.98 -0.37
CA GLU A 20 8.40 -5.65 0.87
C GLU A 20 9.66 -6.45 0.57
N ASP A 21 10.71 -6.27 1.37
CA ASP A 21 11.97 -6.97 1.13
C ASP A 21 11.94 -8.43 1.55
N ASP A 22 11.12 -8.80 2.53
CA ASP A 22 10.98 -10.18 2.96
C ASP A 22 10.05 -10.92 2.00
N ASP A 23 10.59 -11.93 1.30
CA ASP A 23 9.84 -12.68 0.31
C ASP A 23 8.59 -13.34 0.88
N ARG A 24 8.66 -13.88 2.08
CA ARG A 24 7.52 -14.57 2.69
C ARG A 24 6.42 -13.59 3.05
N VAL A 25 6.78 -12.47 3.65
CA VAL A 25 5.82 -11.43 4.01
C VAL A 25 5.17 -10.86 2.76
N ARG A 26 5.97 -10.62 1.72
CA ARG A 26 5.48 -10.08 0.46
C ARG A 26 4.44 -11.02 -0.17
N ARG A 27 4.75 -12.31 -0.24
CA ARG A 27 3.83 -13.29 -0.82
C ARG A 27 2.56 -13.42 -0.01
N LEU A 28 2.68 -13.42 1.31
CA LEU A 28 1.51 -13.50 2.18
C LEU A 28 0.59 -12.29 1.95
N THR A 29 1.18 -11.10 1.87
CA THR A 29 0.42 -9.89 1.64
C THR A 29 -0.30 -9.95 0.29
N CYS A 30 0.39 -10.41 -0.75
CA CYS A 30 -0.23 -10.58 -2.05
C CYS A 30 -1.39 -11.57 -2.02
N THR A 31 -1.21 -12.68 -1.30
CA THR A 31 -2.29 -13.67 -1.16
C THR A 31 -3.52 -13.05 -0.49
N ARG A 32 -3.30 -12.28 0.57
CA ARG A 32 -4.39 -11.61 1.27
C ARG A 32 -5.13 -10.62 0.37
N LEU A 33 -4.38 -9.86 -0.43
CA LEU A 33 -4.99 -8.89 -1.33
C LEU A 33 -5.78 -9.59 -2.44
N LYS A 34 -5.26 -10.70 -2.97
CA LYS A 34 -5.97 -11.47 -3.98
C LYS A 34 -7.26 -12.04 -3.43
N GLU A 35 -7.25 -12.48 -2.17
CA GLU A 35 -8.48 -12.95 -1.52
C GLU A 35 -9.53 -11.86 -1.41
N LEU A 36 -9.08 -10.61 -1.36
CA LEU A 36 -9.98 -9.46 -1.33
C LEU A 36 -10.40 -9.00 -2.73
N GLY A 37 -9.88 -9.65 -3.77
CA GLY A 37 -10.27 -9.37 -5.15
C GLY A 37 -9.33 -8.43 -5.90
N TYR A 38 -8.20 -8.03 -5.30
CA TYR A 38 -7.26 -7.15 -5.98
C TYR A 38 -6.29 -7.90 -6.87
N GLY A 39 -5.86 -7.26 -7.96
CA GLY A 39 -4.68 -7.71 -8.68
C GLY A 39 -3.44 -7.28 -7.92
N THR A 40 -2.35 -8.02 -8.05
CA THR A 40 -1.12 -7.70 -7.33
C THR A 40 0.10 -7.74 -8.23
N LYS A 41 1.06 -6.87 -7.93
CA LYS A 41 2.41 -6.92 -8.44
C LYS A 41 3.35 -6.81 -7.26
N GLU A 42 4.60 -7.23 -7.41
CA GLU A 42 5.54 -7.34 -6.30
C GLU A 42 6.85 -6.64 -6.61
N ALA A 43 7.41 -5.99 -5.59
CA ALA A 43 8.74 -5.41 -5.67
C ALA A 43 9.45 -5.63 -4.34
N PRO A 44 10.74 -5.98 -4.35
CA PRO A 44 11.48 -6.20 -3.09
C PRO A 44 12.02 -4.92 -2.45
N ASN A 45 11.99 -3.80 -3.16
CA ASN A 45 12.54 -2.54 -2.66
C ASN A 45 11.98 -1.36 -3.44
N GLY A 46 12.33 -0.15 -3.01
CA GLY A 46 11.86 1.07 -3.64
C GLY A 46 12.26 1.23 -5.10
N PRO A 47 13.54 1.08 -5.43
CA PRO A 47 13.94 1.20 -6.84
C PRO A 47 13.24 0.23 -7.77
N ALA A 48 13.06 -1.04 -7.35
CA ALA A 48 12.32 -2.01 -8.15
C ALA A 48 10.86 -1.58 -8.31
N ALA A 49 10.26 -1.03 -7.24
CA ALA A 49 8.89 -0.53 -7.31
C ALA A 49 8.76 0.59 -8.34
N LEU A 50 9.69 1.54 -8.34
CA LEU A 50 9.64 2.64 -9.28
C LEU A 50 9.78 2.16 -10.72
N ALA A 51 10.64 1.17 -10.96
CA ALA A 51 10.79 0.59 -12.29
C ALA A 51 9.48 -0.07 -12.76
N ILE A 52 8.78 -0.74 -11.85
CA ILE A 52 7.50 -1.37 -12.18
C ILE A 52 6.44 -0.32 -12.49
N LEU A 53 6.40 0.77 -11.70
CA LEU A 53 5.42 1.83 -11.90
C LEU A 53 5.54 2.47 -13.27
N GLU A 54 6.76 2.62 -13.78
CA GLU A 54 6.98 3.18 -15.11
C GLU A 54 6.31 2.38 -16.22
N LYS A 55 6.20 1.06 -16.02
CA LYS A 55 5.71 0.15 -17.04
C LYS A 55 4.30 -0.37 -16.79
N SER A 56 3.70 0.01 -15.67
CA SER A 56 2.43 -0.58 -15.23
C SER A 56 1.43 0.49 -14.84
N PRO A 57 0.87 1.20 -15.83
CA PRO A 57 -0.07 2.30 -15.53
C PRO A 57 -1.37 1.84 -14.87
N GLU A 58 -1.63 0.54 -14.86
CA GLU A 58 -2.83 0.00 -14.22
C GLU A 58 -2.74 -0.02 -12.69
N ILE A 59 -1.55 0.19 -12.11
CA ILE A 59 -1.40 0.19 -10.66
C ILE A 59 -2.09 1.42 -10.08
N LYS A 60 -2.96 1.20 -9.11
CA LYS A 60 -3.74 2.26 -8.46
C LYS A 60 -3.25 2.58 -7.07
N LEU A 61 -2.56 1.65 -6.42
CA LEU A 61 -2.12 1.82 -5.05
C LEU A 61 -0.82 1.07 -4.83
N VAL A 62 0.05 1.67 -4.01
CA VAL A 62 1.29 1.03 -3.56
C VAL A 62 1.14 0.75 -2.06
N PHE A 63 1.31 -0.50 -1.68
CA PHE A 63 1.29 -0.94 -0.29
C PHE A 63 2.71 -1.33 0.09
N SER A 64 3.37 -0.51 0.91
CA SER A 64 4.80 -0.65 1.17
C SER A 64 5.10 -0.74 2.65
N ASP A 65 6.09 -1.56 2.99
CA ASP A 65 6.67 -1.51 4.32
C ASP A 65 7.45 -0.19 4.46
N GLN A 66 7.46 0.37 5.66
CA GLN A 66 8.23 1.59 5.94
C GLN A 66 9.71 1.30 5.99
N VAL A 67 10.09 0.17 6.60
CA VAL A 67 11.50 -0.16 6.79
C VAL A 67 11.94 -1.14 5.70
N MET A 68 12.84 -0.68 4.83
CA MET A 68 13.37 -1.50 3.75
C MET A 68 14.84 -1.19 3.57
N PRO A 69 15.68 -2.19 3.37
CA PRO A 69 17.10 -1.95 3.07
C PRO A 69 17.27 -1.35 1.68
N GLY A 70 18.42 -0.79 1.42
CA GLY A 70 18.75 -0.32 0.07
C GLY A 70 18.50 1.15 -0.18
N GLY A 71 18.34 1.93 0.86
CA GLY A 71 18.38 3.38 0.76
C GLY A 71 17.06 4.12 0.67
N LEU A 72 16.00 3.50 0.19
CA LEU A 72 14.68 4.13 0.15
C LEU A 72 13.77 3.51 1.20
N SER A 73 13.32 4.33 2.16
CA SER A 73 12.27 3.92 3.09
C SER A 73 10.92 4.00 2.38
N GLY A 74 9.88 3.51 3.04
CA GLY A 74 8.52 3.67 2.52
C GLY A 74 8.13 5.13 2.38
N LEU A 75 8.53 6.00 3.31
CA LEU A 75 8.26 7.44 3.20
C LEU A 75 8.99 8.05 2.01
N ASP A 76 10.26 7.66 1.79
CA ASP A 76 11.01 8.16 0.64
C ASP A 76 10.32 7.76 -0.66
N LEU A 77 9.90 6.51 -0.74
CA LEU A 77 9.17 6.00 -1.92
C LEU A 77 7.88 6.78 -2.13
N ALA A 78 7.14 7.03 -1.05
CA ALA A 78 5.88 7.77 -1.13
C ALA A 78 6.09 9.19 -1.67
N GLU A 79 7.18 9.85 -1.28
CA GLU A 79 7.49 11.19 -1.80
C GLU A 79 7.74 11.16 -3.30
N VAL A 80 8.51 10.19 -3.78
CA VAL A 80 8.78 10.06 -5.21
C VAL A 80 7.48 9.78 -5.97
N ILE A 81 6.65 8.90 -5.45
CA ILE A 81 5.37 8.57 -6.09
C ILE A 81 4.48 9.80 -6.16
N ARG A 82 4.41 10.59 -5.09
CA ARG A 82 3.59 11.78 -5.08
C ARG A 82 3.99 12.75 -6.19
N GLU A 83 5.29 12.90 -6.42
CA GLU A 83 5.78 13.79 -7.46
C GLU A 83 5.53 13.25 -8.87
N LYS A 84 5.83 11.97 -9.08
CA LYS A 84 5.80 11.38 -10.42
C LYS A 84 4.45 10.78 -10.78
N TYR A 85 3.72 10.27 -9.81
CA TYR A 85 2.47 9.55 -10.03
C TYR A 85 1.41 10.01 -9.04
N PRO A 86 0.97 11.27 -9.14
CA PRO A 86 0.10 11.85 -8.09
C PRO A 86 -1.25 11.18 -7.94
N LYS A 87 -1.67 10.37 -8.92
CA LYS A 87 -2.94 9.67 -8.84
C LYS A 87 -2.84 8.34 -8.10
N ILE A 88 -1.62 7.83 -7.89
CA ILE A 88 -1.43 6.57 -7.18
C ILE A 88 -1.48 6.83 -5.68
N ARG A 89 -2.28 6.05 -4.97
CA ARG A 89 -2.37 6.13 -3.51
C ARG A 89 -1.27 5.29 -2.88
N VAL A 90 -0.80 5.71 -1.71
CA VAL A 90 0.25 4.98 -0.99
C VAL A 90 -0.25 4.68 0.42
N VAL A 91 -0.14 3.41 0.82
CA VAL A 91 -0.39 2.97 2.20
C VAL A 91 0.91 2.37 2.70
N LEU A 92 1.35 2.79 3.87
CA LEU A 92 2.54 2.23 4.50
C LEU A 92 2.14 1.29 5.62
N THR A 93 2.93 0.24 5.82
CA THR A 93 2.76 -0.63 6.98
C THR A 93 4.03 -0.53 7.83
N SER A 94 3.86 -0.49 9.16
CA SER A 94 4.95 -0.26 10.07
C SER A 94 4.67 -0.87 11.43
N GLY A 95 5.74 -1.36 12.08
CA GLY A 95 5.66 -1.74 13.49
C GLY A 95 5.69 -0.56 14.43
N TYR A 96 5.91 0.65 13.92
CA TYR A 96 6.04 1.86 14.71
C TYR A 96 4.90 2.82 14.43
N SER A 97 4.59 3.68 15.42
CA SER A 97 3.56 4.69 15.25
C SER A 97 4.03 5.77 14.27
N PRO A 98 3.09 6.53 13.66
CA PRO A 98 3.48 7.64 12.80
C PRO A 98 4.42 8.65 13.46
N ASP A 99 4.30 8.83 14.78
CA ASP A 99 5.19 9.75 15.50
C ASP A 99 6.64 9.31 15.44
N LEU A 100 6.89 8.01 15.40
CA LEU A 100 8.25 7.47 15.36
C LEU A 100 8.84 7.41 13.95
N ILE A 101 7.99 7.37 12.92
CA ILE A 101 8.47 7.28 11.54
C ILE A 101 8.48 8.61 10.82
N GLY A 102 7.86 9.65 11.38
CA GLY A 102 7.84 10.98 10.79
C GLY A 102 6.44 11.53 10.59
N ARG A 103 5.79 11.93 11.69
CA ARG A 103 4.42 12.42 11.68
C ARG A 103 4.22 13.55 10.66
N GLU A 104 5.17 14.49 10.60
CA GLU A 104 5.02 15.62 9.69
C GLU A 104 4.96 15.18 8.24
N ARG A 105 5.86 14.26 7.85
CA ARG A 105 5.86 13.75 6.47
C ARG A 105 4.60 12.94 6.18
N VAL A 106 4.19 12.11 7.13
CA VAL A 106 2.98 11.31 6.97
C VAL A 106 1.78 12.21 6.72
N ASP A 107 1.63 13.25 7.54
CA ASP A 107 0.50 14.16 7.41
C ASP A 107 0.58 14.99 6.14
N ARG A 108 1.77 15.50 5.83
CA ARG A 108 1.98 16.31 4.63
C ARG A 108 1.68 15.54 3.35
N LEU A 109 2.06 14.27 3.32
CA LEU A 109 1.84 13.41 2.16
C LEU A 109 0.46 12.77 2.14
N GLY A 110 -0.31 12.95 3.20
CA GLY A 110 -1.66 12.37 3.28
C GLY A 110 -1.66 10.86 3.30
N LEU A 111 -0.64 10.27 3.91
CA LEU A 111 -0.47 8.81 3.90
C LEU A 111 -1.32 8.13 4.95
N LYS A 112 -1.78 6.93 4.64
CA LYS A 112 -2.38 6.04 5.62
C LYS A 112 -1.32 5.06 6.09
N ILE A 113 -1.30 4.83 7.40
CA ILE A 113 -0.36 3.91 8.05
C ILE A 113 -1.14 2.77 8.66
N LEU A 114 -0.81 1.55 8.28
CA LEU A 114 -1.40 0.35 8.87
C LEU A 114 -0.39 -0.26 9.84
N ARG A 115 -0.72 -0.22 11.14
CA ARG A 115 0.18 -0.72 12.19
C ARG A 115 0.23 -2.24 12.18
N LYS A 116 1.42 -2.79 12.30
CA LYS A 116 1.62 -4.22 12.48
C LYS A 116 1.49 -4.57 13.97
N PRO A 117 0.96 -5.74 14.31
CA PRO A 117 0.29 -6.69 13.45
C PRO A 117 -1.13 -6.23 13.10
N TYR A 118 -1.61 -6.61 11.93
CA TYR A 118 -2.96 -6.25 11.49
C TYR A 118 -3.71 -7.47 10.98
N GLN A 119 -5.03 -7.37 10.97
CA GLN A 119 -5.89 -8.44 10.49
C GLN A 119 -6.35 -8.18 9.08
N GLN A 120 -6.92 -9.21 8.45
CA GLN A 120 -7.42 -9.10 7.09
C GLN A 120 -8.45 -7.97 6.94
N ALA A 121 -9.32 -7.82 7.94
CA ALA A 121 -10.33 -6.75 7.91
C ALA A 121 -9.69 -5.36 7.94
N ASP A 122 -8.59 -5.20 8.68
CA ASP A 122 -7.87 -3.92 8.73
C ASP A 122 -7.25 -3.59 7.38
N LEU A 123 -6.64 -4.59 6.75
CA LEU A 123 -6.05 -4.43 5.43
C LEU A 123 -7.13 -4.03 4.42
N ALA A 124 -8.25 -4.76 4.41
CA ALA A 124 -9.35 -4.48 3.49
C ALA A 124 -9.84 -3.04 3.64
N ARG A 125 -10.03 -2.60 4.89
CA ARG A 125 -10.55 -1.26 5.17
C ARG A 125 -9.59 -0.17 4.71
N VAL A 126 -8.30 -0.29 5.05
CA VAL A 126 -7.36 0.78 4.74
C VAL A 126 -7.13 0.91 3.24
N ILE A 127 -7.06 -0.22 2.52
CA ILE A 127 -6.90 -0.19 1.07
C ILE A 127 -8.12 0.48 0.43
N ARG A 128 -9.33 0.09 0.85
CA ARG A 128 -10.55 0.65 0.29
C ARG A 128 -10.66 2.15 0.56
N GLU A 129 -10.34 2.57 1.78
CA GLU A 129 -10.36 3.99 2.13
C GLU A 129 -9.38 4.79 1.28
N ALA A 130 -8.17 4.27 1.10
CA ALA A 130 -7.17 4.97 0.29
C ALA A 130 -7.62 5.11 -1.15
N LEU A 131 -8.19 4.07 -1.74
CA LEU A 131 -8.65 4.10 -3.12
C LEU A 131 -9.84 5.03 -3.30
N GLU A 132 -10.76 5.06 -2.34
CA GLU A 132 -11.93 5.92 -2.43
C GLU A 132 -11.58 7.39 -2.24
N GLU A 133 -10.63 7.70 -1.39
CA GLU A 133 -10.15 9.07 -1.24
C GLU A 133 -9.55 9.58 -2.55
N GLY A 134 -8.81 8.72 -3.24
CA GLY A 134 -8.26 9.08 -4.54
C GLY A 134 -9.34 9.34 -5.56
N ALA A 135 -10.40 8.55 -5.55
CA ALA A 135 -11.50 8.71 -6.49
C ALA A 135 -12.33 9.95 -6.21
N ALA A 136 -12.38 10.38 -4.95
CA ALA A 136 -13.16 11.55 -4.56
C ALA A 136 -12.46 12.88 -4.87
N SER A 137 -11.19 12.84 -5.21
CA SER A 137 -10.39 14.05 -5.43
C SER A 137 -10.56 14.67 -6.80
#